data_3ea3273407432e725d7985d87c3ec59c
#
_entry.id   3ea3273407432e725d7985d87c3ec59c
#
_cell.length_a   1.000
_cell.length_b   1.000
_cell.length_c   1.000
_cell.angle_alpha   90.00
_cell.angle_beta   90.00
_cell.angle_gamma   90.00
#
_symmetry.space_group_name_H-M   'P 1'
#
loop_
_entity.id
_entity.type
_entity.pdbx_description
1 polymer ?
#
loop_
_entity_poly.entity_id
_entity_poly.type
_entity_poly.pdbx_seq_one_letter_code
_entity_poly.pdbx_strand_id
1 'polypeptide(L)'
;MICKDMKKATIYFGGNKKLAFSLMARINALENAENIIDIKVQPQMGFHKLNNKGKGKNLEGYFAIDVKTRADKWRIIIEPLDENEMPYVPCNIDEIAKYVKIIEIREVSNHYE
;
A
#
# COMPACT_ATOMS: atom_id res chain seq x y z
N MET A 1 -4.49 -3.69 -15.39
CA MET A 1 -4.32 -3.04 -14.08
C MET A 1 -3.10 -2.13 -14.11
N ILE A 2 -3.23 -0.89 -13.64
CA ILE A 2 -2.13 0.11 -13.71
C ILE A 2 -0.88 -0.32 -12.95
N CYS A 3 -1.03 -1.13 -11.91
CA CYS A 3 0.10 -1.53 -11.06
C CYS A 3 1.12 -2.43 -11.77
N LYS A 4 0.76 -3.03 -12.89
CA LYS A 4 1.64 -3.93 -13.63
C LYS A 4 1.85 -3.52 -15.08
N ASP A 5 1.30 -2.40 -15.48
CA ASP A 5 1.44 -1.89 -16.85
C ASP A 5 2.13 -0.53 -16.80
N MET A 6 3.39 -0.50 -17.20
CA MET A 6 4.21 0.71 -17.13
C MET A 6 3.62 1.87 -17.92
N LYS A 7 3.05 1.59 -19.08
CA LYS A 7 2.44 2.61 -19.93
C LYS A 7 1.20 3.21 -19.24
N LYS A 8 0.32 2.36 -18.71
CA LYS A 8 -0.87 2.82 -18.01
C LYS A 8 -0.52 3.57 -16.74
N ALA A 9 0.49 3.09 -16.00
CA ALA A 9 0.95 3.77 -14.80
C ALA A 9 1.51 5.15 -15.11
N THR A 10 2.27 5.27 -16.21
CA THR A 10 2.81 6.56 -16.63
C THR A 10 1.69 7.54 -16.95
N ILE A 11 0.65 7.09 -17.65
CA ILE A 11 -0.52 7.92 -17.96
C ILE A 11 -1.24 8.33 -16.67
N TYR A 12 -1.41 7.39 -15.75
CA TYR A 12 -2.07 7.65 -14.46
C TYR A 12 -1.38 8.76 -13.68
N PHE A 13 -0.06 8.81 -13.71
CA PHE A 13 0.73 9.83 -13.03
C PHE A 13 0.96 11.09 -13.88
N GLY A 14 0.15 11.30 -14.90
CA GLY A 14 0.27 12.50 -15.74
C GLY A 14 1.56 12.56 -16.55
N GLY A 15 2.08 11.41 -16.97
CA GLY A 15 3.32 11.35 -17.75
C GLY A 15 4.60 11.23 -16.92
N ASN A 16 4.47 11.09 -15.60
CA ASN A 16 5.65 10.99 -14.72
C ASN A 16 6.19 9.57 -14.70
N LYS A 17 7.19 9.30 -15.54
CA LYS A 17 7.80 7.98 -15.65
C LYS A 17 8.52 7.54 -14.38
N LYS A 18 9.06 8.47 -13.61
CA LYS A 18 9.75 8.15 -12.35
C LYS A 18 8.78 7.58 -11.32
N LEU A 19 7.60 8.17 -11.21
CA LEU A 19 6.55 7.65 -10.32
C LEU A 19 6.06 6.30 -10.80
N ALA A 20 5.86 6.12 -12.10
CA ALA A 20 5.42 4.85 -12.66
C ALA A 20 6.44 3.75 -12.38
N PHE A 21 7.72 4.03 -12.59
CA PHE A 21 8.80 3.09 -12.31
C PHE A 21 8.84 2.73 -10.82
N SER A 22 8.69 3.73 -9.95
CA SER A 22 8.66 3.50 -8.50
C SER A 22 7.48 2.64 -8.08
N LEU A 23 6.30 2.87 -8.68
CA LEU A 23 5.13 2.04 -8.42
C LEU A 23 5.40 0.58 -8.78
N MET A 24 5.97 0.33 -9.96
CA MET A 24 6.30 -1.03 -10.38
C MET A 24 7.26 -1.70 -9.39
N ALA A 25 8.28 -0.97 -8.93
CA ALA A 25 9.25 -1.48 -7.98
C ALA A 25 8.59 -1.83 -6.64
N ARG A 26 7.67 -0.98 -6.17
CA ARG A 26 6.96 -1.25 -4.92
C ARG A 26 6.06 -2.47 -5.04
N ILE A 27 5.32 -2.59 -6.13
CA ILE A 27 4.45 -3.75 -6.37
C ILE A 27 5.29 -5.03 -6.40
N ASN A 28 6.43 -4.99 -7.07
CA ASN A 28 7.33 -6.14 -7.11
C ASN A 28 7.81 -6.53 -5.71
N ALA A 29 8.16 -5.54 -4.89
CA ALA A 29 8.57 -5.79 -3.51
C ALA A 29 7.43 -6.41 -2.69
N LEU A 30 6.20 -5.94 -2.87
CA LEU A 30 5.04 -6.51 -2.19
C LEU A 30 4.81 -7.97 -2.60
N GLU A 31 4.96 -8.28 -3.87
CA GLU A 31 4.78 -9.63 -4.39
C GLU A 31 5.84 -10.61 -3.86
N ASN A 32 7.03 -10.11 -3.54
CA ASN A 32 8.13 -10.93 -3.06
C ASN A 32 8.22 -11.02 -1.53
N ALA A 33 7.41 -10.28 -0.81
CA ALA A 33 7.38 -10.32 0.65
C ALA A 33 6.68 -11.59 1.14
N GLU A 34 7.21 -12.22 2.17
CA GLU A 34 6.58 -13.39 2.77
C GLU A 34 5.39 -13.02 3.65
N ASN A 35 5.48 -11.86 4.30
CA ASN A 35 4.42 -11.34 5.16
C ASN A 35 4.61 -9.84 5.34
N ILE A 36 3.71 -9.21 6.11
CA ILE A 36 3.74 -7.75 6.30
C ILE A 36 4.99 -7.27 7.05
N ILE A 37 5.59 -8.11 7.88
CA ILE A 37 6.82 -7.70 8.58
C ILE A 37 7.90 -7.32 7.59
N ASP A 38 8.04 -8.08 6.50
CA ASP A 38 9.03 -7.78 5.46
C ASP A 38 8.85 -6.38 4.87
N ILE A 39 7.62 -5.86 4.90
CA ILE A 39 7.31 -4.53 4.40
C ILE A 39 7.51 -3.48 5.48
N LYS A 40 7.06 -3.76 6.69
CA LYS A 40 7.16 -2.83 7.82
C LYS A 40 8.60 -2.43 8.14
N VAL A 41 9.53 -3.39 8.03
CA VAL A 41 10.93 -3.14 8.42
C VAL A 41 11.72 -2.37 7.37
N GLN A 42 11.17 -2.13 6.19
CA GLN A 42 11.85 -1.40 5.13
C GLN A 42 11.51 0.10 5.19
N PRO A 43 12.47 0.97 5.58
CA PRO A 43 12.18 2.39 5.73
C PRO A 43 11.64 3.06 4.47
N GLN A 44 12.12 2.64 3.30
CA GLN A 44 11.71 3.22 2.03
C GLN A 44 10.24 2.95 1.70
N MET A 45 9.63 1.95 2.33
CA MET A 45 8.21 1.65 2.12
C MET A 45 7.31 2.68 2.80
N GLY A 46 7.77 3.30 3.88
CA GLY A 46 6.97 4.28 4.61
C GLY A 46 5.66 3.71 5.14
N PHE A 47 5.65 2.42 5.48
CA PHE A 47 4.44 1.72 5.94
C PHE A 47 3.84 2.39 7.17
N HIS A 48 2.56 2.76 7.10
CA HIS A 48 1.88 3.37 8.23
C HIS A 48 0.38 3.15 8.16
N LYS A 49 -0.26 3.20 9.33
CA LYS A 49 -1.71 3.07 9.46
C LYS A 49 -2.41 4.35 9.03
N LEU A 50 -3.52 4.21 8.33
CA LEU A 50 -4.37 5.35 7.99
C LEU A 50 -5.28 5.71 9.16
N ASN A 51 -5.55 7.01 9.30
CA ASN A 51 -6.41 7.54 10.35
C ASN A 51 -7.76 7.96 9.76
N ASN A 52 -8.81 7.85 10.59
CA ASN A 52 -10.17 8.19 10.18
C ASN A 52 -10.50 9.68 10.32
N LYS A 53 -9.50 10.53 10.46
CA LYS A 53 -9.71 11.95 10.79
C LYS A 53 -10.52 12.69 9.73
N GLY A 54 -11.73 13.06 10.08
CA GLY A 54 -12.52 14.03 9.34
C GLY A 54 -12.89 13.69 7.90
N LYS A 55 -12.71 12.47 7.47
CA LYS A 55 -12.93 12.09 6.07
C LYS A 55 -14.28 11.42 5.82
N GLY A 56 -15.05 11.13 6.84
CA GLY A 56 -16.30 10.40 6.68
C GLY A 56 -16.15 8.99 6.16
N LYS A 57 -14.94 8.48 6.07
CA LYS A 57 -14.63 7.12 5.62
C LYS A 57 -14.10 6.30 6.78
N ASN A 58 -14.45 5.02 6.82
CA ASN A 58 -13.86 4.10 7.76
C ASN A 58 -12.54 3.58 7.16
N LEU A 59 -11.42 4.04 7.71
CA LEU A 59 -10.08 3.65 7.26
C LEU A 59 -9.43 2.62 8.18
N GLU A 60 -10.18 2.08 9.14
CA GLU A 60 -9.66 1.04 10.01
C GLU A 60 -9.30 -0.19 9.19
N GLY A 61 -8.11 -0.73 9.45
CA GLY A 61 -7.63 -1.89 8.72
C GLY A 61 -6.92 -1.55 7.42
N TYR A 62 -6.86 -0.27 7.06
CA TYR A 62 -6.16 0.17 5.86
C TYR A 62 -4.81 0.79 6.22
N PHE A 63 -3.83 0.56 5.36
CA PHE A 63 -2.47 1.05 5.55
C PHE A 63 -1.98 1.68 4.27
N ALA A 64 -0.94 2.50 4.38
CA ALA A 64 -0.36 3.17 3.23
C ALA A 64 1.12 2.87 3.11
N ILE A 65 1.59 2.79 1.87
CA ILE A 65 3.00 2.60 1.52
C ILE A 65 3.37 3.72 0.56
N ASP A 66 4.55 4.31 0.75
CA ASP A 66 5.02 5.36 -0.15
C ASP A 66 5.31 4.79 -1.53
N VAL A 67 4.85 5.45 -2.58
CA VAL A 67 5.16 5.04 -3.96
C VAL A 67 6.63 5.31 -4.25
N LYS A 68 7.10 6.51 -3.96
CA LYS A 68 8.49 6.90 -4.21
C LYS A 68 9.15 7.44 -2.96
N THR A 69 8.70 8.62 -2.49
CA THR A 69 9.22 9.23 -1.28
C THR A 69 8.06 9.73 -0.43
N ARG A 70 8.33 9.98 0.85
CA ARG A 70 7.36 10.56 1.76
C ARG A 70 6.91 11.95 1.28
N ALA A 71 7.80 12.67 0.62
CA ALA A 71 7.55 14.06 0.21
C ALA A 71 6.55 14.20 -0.94
N ASP A 72 6.45 13.21 -1.85
CA ASP A 72 5.62 13.35 -3.04
C ASP A 72 4.15 13.03 -2.82
N LYS A 73 3.77 12.56 -1.65
CA LYS A 73 2.39 12.29 -1.24
C LYS A 73 1.66 11.16 -1.96
N TRP A 74 2.24 10.53 -2.97
CA TRP A 74 1.62 9.37 -3.60
C TRP A 74 1.76 8.16 -2.70
N ARG A 75 0.66 7.43 -2.53
CA ARG A 75 0.60 6.26 -1.64
C ARG A 75 -0.11 5.10 -2.31
N ILE A 76 0.32 3.90 -1.96
CA ILE A 76 -0.41 2.67 -2.29
C ILE A 76 -1.22 2.32 -1.05
N ILE A 77 -2.54 2.25 -1.20
CA ILE A 77 -3.43 1.92 -0.08
C ILE A 77 -3.69 0.44 -0.11
N ILE A 78 -3.37 -0.23 1.00
CA ILE A 78 -3.49 -1.68 1.10
C ILE A 78 -4.36 -2.09 2.28
N GLU A 79 -4.94 -3.29 2.17
CA GLU A 79 -5.72 -3.90 3.24
C GLU A 79 -5.23 -5.33 3.46
N PRO A 80 -4.73 -5.67 4.66
CA PRO A 80 -4.39 -7.05 4.98
C PRO A 80 -5.63 -7.93 5.07
N LEU A 81 -5.55 -9.13 4.51
CA LEU A 81 -6.66 -10.08 4.52
C LEU A 81 -6.21 -11.39 5.16
N ASP A 82 -7.17 -12.11 5.76
CA ASP A 82 -6.91 -13.43 6.34
C ASP A 82 -6.92 -14.51 5.25
N GLU A 83 -6.80 -15.77 5.66
CA GLU A 83 -6.75 -16.91 4.73
C GLU A 83 -8.01 -17.03 3.87
N ASN A 84 -9.13 -16.52 4.35
CA ASN A 84 -10.41 -16.54 3.66
C ASN A 84 -10.64 -15.28 2.84
N GLU A 85 -9.60 -14.45 2.68
CA GLU A 85 -9.65 -13.18 1.98
C GLU A 85 -10.61 -12.18 2.61
N MET A 86 -10.74 -12.25 3.94
CA MET A 86 -11.58 -11.34 4.72
C MET A 86 -10.72 -10.39 5.56
N PRO A 87 -11.18 -9.16 5.77
CA PRO A 87 -10.45 -8.22 6.63
C PRO A 87 -10.32 -8.72 8.06
N TYR A 88 -9.20 -8.36 8.69
CA TYR A 88 -9.03 -8.59 10.13
C TYR A 88 -9.88 -7.61 10.92
N VAL A 89 -10.67 -8.10 11.87
CA VAL A 89 -11.52 -7.27 12.73
C VAL A 89 -11.42 -7.78 14.16
N PRO A 90 -10.80 -7.03 15.08
CA PRO A 90 -10.07 -5.78 14.87
C PRO A 90 -8.73 -6.02 14.16
N CYS A 91 -8.22 -4.99 13.48
CA CYS A 91 -6.96 -5.09 12.78
C CYS A 91 -5.83 -4.51 13.62
N ASN A 92 -5.20 -5.35 14.44
CA ASN A 92 -4.02 -4.96 15.20
C ASN A 92 -2.78 -5.45 14.47
N ILE A 93 -2.19 -4.57 13.65
CA ILE A 93 -1.12 -4.94 12.74
C ILE A 93 0.11 -5.47 13.47
N ASP A 94 0.40 -4.96 14.66
CA ASP A 94 1.57 -5.40 15.42
C ASP A 94 1.44 -6.86 15.86
N GLU A 95 0.22 -7.34 16.06
CA GLU A 95 -0.02 -8.72 16.44
C GLU A 95 -0.12 -9.65 15.25
N ILE A 96 -0.70 -9.18 14.13
CA ILE A 96 -0.99 -10.05 12.99
C ILE A 96 0.07 -10.02 11.90
N ALA A 97 0.99 -9.04 11.92
CA ALA A 97 1.91 -8.80 10.79
C ALA A 97 2.63 -10.05 10.31
N LYS A 98 3.07 -10.91 11.21
CA LYS A 98 3.81 -12.14 10.86
C LYS A 98 2.94 -13.22 10.21
N TYR A 99 1.62 -13.08 10.32
CA TYR A 99 0.69 -14.05 9.75
C TYR A 99 0.09 -13.60 8.43
N VAL A 100 0.16 -12.31 8.11
CA VAL A 100 -0.50 -11.75 6.94
C VAL A 100 0.27 -12.11 5.68
N LYS A 101 -0.36 -12.90 4.82
CA LYS A 101 0.21 -13.32 3.54
C LYS A 101 -0.59 -12.80 2.35
N ILE A 102 -1.78 -12.27 2.59
CA ILE A 102 -2.65 -11.74 1.55
C ILE A 102 -2.85 -10.26 1.79
N ILE A 103 -2.55 -9.46 0.79
CA ILE A 103 -2.72 -8.01 0.84
C ILE A 103 -3.47 -7.60 -0.40
N GLU A 104 -4.57 -6.86 -0.23
CA GLU A 104 -5.29 -6.30 -1.35
C GLU A 104 -4.88 -4.85 -1.57
N ILE A 105 -4.52 -4.51 -2.81
CA ILE A 105 -4.24 -3.12 -3.17
C ILE A 105 -5.57 -2.47 -3.50
N ARG A 106 -5.96 -1.51 -2.67
CA ARG A 106 -7.25 -0.82 -2.83
C ARG A 106 -7.17 0.34 -3.79
N GLU A 107 -6.06 1.10 -3.72
CA GLU A 107 -5.97 2.35 -4.45
C GLU A 107 -4.52 2.83 -4.51
N VAL A 108 -4.20 3.56 -5.56
CA VAL A 108 -2.96 4.34 -5.65
C VAL A 108 -3.42 5.79 -5.71
N SER A 109 -3.08 6.58 -4.70
CA SER A 109 -3.67 7.91 -4.53
C SER A 109 -2.71 8.88 -3.88
N ASN A 110 -2.94 10.18 -4.09
CA ASN A 110 -2.24 11.24 -3.38
C ASN A 110 -3.16 12.00 -2.41
N HIS A 111 -4.33 11.43 -2.10
CA HIS A 111 -5.33 12.05 -1.22
C HIS A 111 -5.23 11.60 0.23
N TYR A 112 -4.43 10.60 0.54
CA TYR A 112 -4.28 10.06 1.90
C TYR A 112 -2.96 10.48 2.52
N GLU A 113 -2.97 10.67 3.82
CA GLU A 113 -1.77 10.97 4.59
C GLU A 113 -1.14 9.73 5.20
#